data_ed340f8fa8c520609d73a9593c1ed664
#
_entry.id   ed340f8fa8c520609d73a9593c1ed664
#
_cell.length_a   1.000
_cell.length_b   1.000
_cell.length_c   1.000
_cell.angle_alpha   90.00
_cell.angle_beta   90.00
_cell.angle_gamma   90.00
#
_symmetry.space_group_name_H-M   'P 1'
#
loop_
_entity.id
_entity.type
_entity.pdbx_description
1 polymer ?
#
loop_
_entity_poly.entity_id
_entity_poly.type
_entity_poly.pdbx_seq_one_letter_code
_entity_poly.pdbx_strand_id
1 'polypeptide(L)'
;MNSGSLTYNRGYDDAAIAARNQFAMKLLSFIENAIVLFLILHFSGALIALILTDPNDLSSESPLARLLWYPSYILILLLSLQYLPRLVRTAIFNPLIVICVLWCGISYFWSIEPSVTMRRSVALLMTTTFGLFLAARYDWNELIQRLALAYAILALLSAFLALAMPELGRMQQIHQGAWRGAWLEKNSFGLGMAKALLLMMCAFAMKPARGWFWVPMGMICFGLVLMSTSKAALLSASFALVGFFAIRVFRRFPVLRVPLMYTIVISISTITFLLIFQTDAMFELIGKERTLTGRTDIWNSLVLAIKEHPWLGYGYGTFWGDPNGPSYWVRFSLEWGVPTAHNGWVETWLSAGAIAVILFGILYVCSLFLALDRLYRGGVENYWVVLGTIQFLMISMSESTILQQNDLSWVIFVATAAKLFSFEPGYWRNKPIRPYFQPPEPRG
;
A
#
# COMPACT_ATOMS: atom_id res chain seq x y z
N MET A 1 34.75 29.00 -54.36
CA MET A 1 34.75 27.54 -54.43
C MET A 1 34.63 26.98 -52.99
N ASN A 2 33.69 26.09 -52.75
CA ASN A 2 33.46 25.29 -51.55
C ASN A 2 33.04 25.94 -50.21
N SER A 3 31.89 26.57 -50.15
CA SER A 3 31.17 26.79 -48.91
C SER A 3 30.01 25.79 -48.69
N GLY A 4 29.71 24.94 -49.68
CA GLY A 4 28.59 23.98 -49.62
C GLY A 4 28.85 22.64 -48.91
N SER A 5 30.10 22.21 -48.78
CA SER A 5 30.43 20.90 -48.19
C SER A 5 30.52 20.92 -46.66
N LEU A 6 30.82 22.07 -46.06
CA LEU A 6 30.90 22.22 -44.58
C LEU A 6 29.53 22.31 -43.91
N THR A 7 28.52 22.85 -44.61
CA THR A 7 27.15 22.91 -44.09
C THR A 7 26.42 21.57 -44.17
N TYR A 8 26.72 20.71 -45.14
CA TYR A 8 26.09 19.39 -45.28
C TYR A 8 26.58 18.41 -44.21
N ASN A 9 27.87 18.43 -43.84
CA ASN A 9 28.42 17.58 -42.79
C ASN A 9 27.91 17.95 -41.40
N ARG A 10 27.75 19.26 -41.08
CA ARG A 10 27.21 19.68 -39.78
C ARG A 10 25.78 19.18 -39.52
N GLY A 11 24.90 19.24 -40.52
CA GLY A 11 23.52 18.79 -40.39
C GLY A 11 23.40 17.29 -40.18
N TYR A 12 24.33 16.49 -40.75
CA TYR A 12 24.37 15.04 -40.55
C TYR A 12 24.89 14.64 -39.15
N ASP A 13 25.90 15.36 -38.67
CA ASP A 13 26.45 15.16 -37.31
C ASP A 13 25.43 15.57 -36.23
N ASP A 14 24.72 16.67 -36.41
CA ASP A 14 23.67 17.14 -35.51
C ASP A 14 22.49 16.17 -35.44
N ALA A 15 22.08 15.58 -36.56
CA ALA A 15 21.03 14.57 -36.62
C ALA A 15 21.46 13.26 -35.95
N ALA A 16 22.70 12.83 -36.13
CA ALA A 16 23.28 11.64 -35.50
C ALA A 16 23.41 11.82 -33.98
N ILE A 17 23.85 13.00 -33.52
CA ILE A 17 23.92 13.36 -32.09
C ILE A 17 22.52 13.38 -31.48
N ALA A 18 21.53 14.00 -32.14
CA ALA A 18 20.15 14.03 -31.69
C ALA A 18 19.55 12.62 -31.58
N ALA A 19 19.76 11.76 -32.58
CA ALA A 19 19.30 10.37 -32.56
C ALA A 19 19.96 9.56 -31.41
N ARG A 20 21.26 9.73 -31.18
CA ARG A 20 21.99 9.12 -30.08
C ARG A 20 21.45 9.59 -28.73
N ASN A 21 21.22 10.88 -28.57
CA ASN A 21 20.66 11.44 -27.33
C ASN A 21 19.24 10.93 -27.10
N GLN A 22 18.40 10.85 -28.15
CA GLN A 22 17.05 10.28 -28.04
C GLN A 22 17.07 8.81 -27.64
N PHE A 23 17.98 8.01 -28.20
CA PHE A 23 18.17 6.61 -27.83
C PHE A 23 18.61 6.48 -26.38
N ALA A 24 19.60 7.27 -25.95
CA ALA A 24 20.08 7.28 -24.56
C ALA A 24 18.96 7.63 -23.59
N MET A 25 18.13 8.64 -23.88
CA MET A 25 16.99 9.02 -23.07
C MET A 25 15.92 7.91 -22.98
N LYS A 26 15.64 7.22 -24.08
CA LYS A 26 14.72 6.07 -24.08
C LYS A 26 15.27 4.91 -23.24
N LEU A 27 16.56 4.61 -23.37
CA LEU A 27 17.22 3.57 -22.59
C LEU A 27 17.21 3.88 -21.11
N LEU A 28 17.56 5.12 -20.71
CA LEU A 28 17.50 5.54 -19.31
C LEU A 28 16.09 5.46 -18.74
N SER A 29 15.07 5.88 -19.50
CA SER A 29 13.68 5.74 -19.10
C SER A 29 13.24 4.28 -18.95
N PHE A 30 13.70 3.40 -19.82
CA PHE A 30 13.44 1.97 -19.72
C PHE A 30 14.07 1.37 -18.47
N ILE A 31 15.34 1.69 -18.19
CA ILE A 31 16.07 1.23 -17.00
C ILE A 31 15.38 1.74 -15.73
N GLU A 32 15.03 3.03 -15.67
CA GLU A 32 14.28 3.60 -14.54
C GLU A 32 12.97 2.84 -14.29
N ASN A 33 12.17 2.60 -15.34
CA ASN A 33 10.92 1.88 -15.22
C ASN A 33 11.11 0.42 -14.76
N ALA A 34 12.15 -0.25 -15.24
CA ALA A 34 12.49 -1.61 -14.83
C ALA A 34 12.89 -1.66 -13.35
N ILE A 35 13.72 -0.72 -12.89
CA ILE A 35 14.13 -0.61 -11.49
C ILE A 35 12.90 -0.33 -10.60
N VAL A 36 12.03 0.61 -10.98
CA VAL A 36 10.83 0.93 -10.21
C VAL A 36 9.88 -0.27 -10.14
N LEU A 37 9.68 -0.99 -11.24
CA LEU A 37 8.88 -2.20 -11.25
C LEU A 37 9.48 -3.28 -10.34
N PHE A 38 10.79 -3.50 -10.42
CA PHE A 38 11.51 -4.40 -9.53
C PHE A 38 11.32 -4.01 -8.06
N LEU A 39 11.49 -2.73 -7.71
CA LEU A 39 11.30 -2.26 -6.35
C LEU A 39 9.87 -2.49 -5.86
N ILE A 40 8.84 -2.20 -6.66
CA ILE A 40 7.45 -2.46 -6.29
C ILE A 40 7.22 -3.96 -6.03
N LEU A 41 7.74 -4.83 -6.90
CA LEU A 41 7.67 -6.28 -6.72
C LEU A 41 8.42 -6.74 -5.46
N HIS A 42 9.59 -6.17 -5.19
CA HIS A 42 10.41 -6.54 -4.04
C HIS A 42 9.76 -6.10 -2.72
N PHE A 43 9.26 -4.85 -2.65
CA PHE A 43 8.55 -4.33 -1.47
C PHE A 43 7.21 -5.03 -1.19
N SER A 44 6.67 -5.81 -2.14
CA SER A 44 5.51 -6.67 -1.87
C SER A 44 5.79 -7.78 -0.87
N GLY A 45 7.07 -8.09 -0.60
CA GLY A 45 7.49 -9.21 0.23
C GLY A 45 7.33 -10.60 -0.42
N ALA A 46 6.58 -10.69 -1.51
CA ALA A 46 6.27 -11.95 -2.17
C ALA A 46 7.51 -12.71 -2.65
N LEU A 47 8.44 -12.00 -3.31
CA LEU A 47 9.64 -12.64 -3.86
C LEU A 47 10.60 -13.14 -2.78
N ILE A 48 10.72 -12.41 -1.68
CA ILE A 48 11.58 -12.80 -0.55
C ILE A 48 11.04 -14.05 0.12
N ALA A 49 9.73 -14.11 0.32
CA ALA A 49 9.05 -15.25 0.91
C ALA A 49 9.30 -16.56 0.14
N LEU A 50 9.41 -16.48 -1.20
CA LEU A 50 9.68 -17.66 -2.03
C LEU A 50 11.12 -18.15 -1.98
N ILE A 51 12.08 -17.24 -1.76
CA ILE A 51 13.51 -17.57 -1.90
C ILE A 51 14.12 -18.04 -0.58
N LEU A 52 13.67 -17.51 0.56
CA LEU A 52 14.47 -17.52 1.78
C LEU A 52 13.79 -18.00 3.05
N THR A 53 12.50 -18.27 3.03
CA THR A 53 11.78 -18.69 4.22
C THR A 53 11.49 -20.17 4.15
N ASP A 54 11.85 -20.90 5.21
CA ASP A 54 11.36 -22.27 5.39
C ASP A 54 9.82 -22.20 5.49
N PRO A 55 9.09 -22.89 4.60
CA PRO A 55 7.63 -22.90 4.63
C PRO A 55 7.05 -23.42 5.96
N ASN A 56 7.87 -24.10 6.76
CA ASN A 56 7.48 -24.69 8.02
C ASN A 56 7.86 -23.81 9.24
N ASP A 57 8.70 -22.80 9.08
CA ASP A 57 9.09 -21.87 10.13
C ASP A 57 8.73 -20.42 9.75
N LEU A 58 7.51 -20.03 10.07
CA LEU A 58 6.98 -18.69 9.84
C LEU A 58 7.66 -17.61 10.71
N SER A 59 8.41 -18.02 11.74
CA SER A 59 9.08 -17.12 12.68
C SER A 59 10.53 -16.82 12.31
N SER A 60 11.15 -17.58 11.39
CA SER A 60 12.56 -17.44 11.03
C SER A 60 12.81 -16.23 10.12
N GLU A 61 13.36 -15.16 10.68
CA GLU A 61 13.99 -14.10 9.90
C GLU A 61 15.37 -14.58 9.42
N SER A 62 15.44 -15.08 8.19
CA SER A 62 16.73 -15.45 7.60
C SER A 62 17.68 -14.24 7.52
N PRO A 63 18.94 -14.34 7.99
CA PRO A 63 19.95 -13.29 7.82
C PRO A 63 20.18 -12.91 6.35
N LEU A 64 20.03 -13.87 5.43
CA LEU A 64 20.12 -13.64 3.99
C LEU A 64 18.98 -12.76 3.47
N ALA A 65 17.76 -12.92 4.02
CA ALA A 65 16.63 -12.06 3.67
C ALA A 65 16.95 -10.58 3.94
N ARG A 66 17.65 -10.30 5.04
CA ARG A 66 18.07 -8.92 5.39
C ARG A 66 19.05 -8.34 4.37
N LEU A 67 20.00 -9.14 3.89
CA LEU A 67 20.99 -8.70 2.91
C LEU A 67 20.35 -8.35 1.55
N LEU A 68 19.25 -8.98 1.18
CA LEU A 68 18.55 -8.69 -0.08
C LEU A 68 17.91 -7.29 -0.12
N TRP A 69 17.73 -6.63 1.02
CA TRP A 69 17.19 -5.28 1.06
C TRP A 69 18.22 -4.20 0.69
N TYR A 70 19.52 -4.42 0.95
CA TYR A 70 20.56 -3.43 0.68
C TYR A 70 20.65 -2.99 -0.80
N PRO A 71 20.60 -3.90 -1.80
CA PRO A 71 20.55 -3.48 -3.21
C PRO A 71 19.35 -2.58 -3.50
N SER A 72 18.18 -2.86 -2.93
CA SER A 72 16.99 -2.03 -3.11
C SER A 72 17.16 -0.64 -2.51
N TYR A 73 17.80 -0.52 -1.33
CA TYR A 73 18.08 0.79 -0.74
C TYR A 73 19.05 1.61 -1.59
N ILE A 74 20.09 0.96 -2.15
CA ILE A 74 21.02 1.61 -3.08
C ILE A 74 20.27 2.11 -4.32
N LEU A 75 19.42 1.29 -4.91
CA LEU A 75 18.62 1.68 -6.07
C LEU A 75 17.67 2.85 -5.76
N ILE A 76 17.04 2.86 -4.58
CA ILE A 76 16.19 3.97 -4.13
C ILE A 76 17.01 5.25 -4.00
N LEU A 77 18.20 5.20 -3.41
CA LEU A 77 19.10 6.36 -3.28
C LEU A 77 19.52 6.87 -4.66
N LEU A 78 19.94 6.00 -5.57
CA LEU A 78 20.33 6.39 -6.94
C LEU A 78 19.18 7.07 -7.70
N LEU A 79 17.96 6.49 -7.63
CA LEU A 79 16.77 7.11 -8.21
C LEU A 79 16.45 8.46 -7.56
N SER A 80 16.58 8.54 -6.23
CA SER A 80 16.28 9.75 -5.47
C SER A 80 17.22 10.89 -5.79
N LEU A 81 18.51 10.61 -6.02
CA LEU A 81 19.51 11.61 -6.40
C LEU A 81 19.17 12.31 -7.72
N GLN A 82 18.63 11.59 -8.70
CA GLN A 82 18.21 12.16 -9.99
C GLN A 82 17.08 13.19 -9.85
N TYR A 83 16.23 13.01 -8.83
CA TYR A 83 15.04 13.84 -8.61
C TYR A 83 15.10 14.59 -7.26
N LEU A 84 16.29 14.74 -6.68
CA LEU A 84 16.51 15.28 -5.34
C LEU A 84 15.75 16.58 -5.06
N PRO A 85 15.75 17.61 -5.93
CA PRO A 85 15.02 18.85 -5.66
C PRO A 85 13.50 18.63 -5.54
N ARG A 86 12.93 17.73 -6.37
CA ARG A 86 11.51 17.39 -6.32
C ARG A 86 11.18 16.57 -5.08
N LEU A 87 12.05 15.62 -4.72
CA LEU A 87 11.90 14.79 -3.54
C LEU A 87 11.94 15.62 -2.25
N VAL A 88 12.93 16.52 -2.13
CA VAL A 88 13.04 17.44 -0.98
C VAL A 88 11.81 18.34 -0.89
N ARG A 89 11.38 18.90 -2.01
CA ARG A 89 10.14 19.69 -2.05
C ARG A 89 8.94 18.86 -1.58
N THR A 90 8.79 17.64 -2.08
CA THR A 90 7.70 16.75 -1.66
C THR A 90 7.77 16.46 -0.17
N ALA A 91 8.95 16.19 0.39
CA ALA A 91 9.13 15.96 1.82
C ALA A 91 8.75 17.20 2.66
N ILE A 92 9.16 18.40 2.23
CA ILE A 92 8.84 19.68 2.92
C ILE A 92 7.32 19.91 2.96
N PHE A 93 6.61 19.61 1.87
CA PHE A 93 5.14 19.73 1.83
C PHE A 93 4.39 18.60 2.57
N ASN A 94 5.11 17.58 3.06
CA ASN A 94 4.57 16.45 3.79
C ASN A 94 5.19 16.27 5.19
N PRO A 95 5.19 17.33 6.03
CA PRO A 95 5.91 17.31 7.32
C PRO A 95 5.40 16.19 8.25
N LEU A 96 4.10 15.86 8.22
CA LEU A 96 3.55 14.79 9.06
C LEU A 96 4.16 13.42 8.74
N ILE A 97 4.39 13.10 7.44
CA ILE A 97 5.06 11.86 7.06
C ILE A 97 6.49 11.85 7.62
N VAL A 98 7.20 12.96 7.46
CA VAL A 98 8.59 13.10 7.94
C VAL A 98 8.65 12.97 9.47
N ILE A 99 7.76 13.65 10.19
CA ILE A 99 7.69 13.61 11.66
C ILE A 99 7.39 12.19 12.16
N CYS A 100 6.46 11.46 11.55
CA CYS A 100 6.18 10.07 11.91
C CYS A 100 7.43 9.18 11.79
N VAL A 101 8.19 9.30 10.69
CA VAL A 101 9.41 8.52 10.47
C VAL A 101 10.52 8.92 11.43
N LEU A 102 10.69 10.23 11.64
CA LEU A 102 11.68 10.74 12.60
C LEU A 102 11.37 10.29 14.03
N TRP A 103 10.09 10.27 14.42
CA TRP A 103 9.67 9.77 15.73
C TRP A 103 10.06 8.32 15.94
N CYS A 104 9.86 7.46 14.93
CA CYS A 104 10.33 6.07 14.98
C CYS A 104 11.86 6.00 15.13
N GLY A 105 12.62 6.87 14.47
CA GLY A 105 14.08 6.95 14.60
C GLY A 105 14.53 7.43 15.99
N ILE A 106 13.88 8.45 16.52
CA ILE A 106 14.15 9.01 17.85
C ILE A 106 13.90 7.97 18.96
N SER A 107 13.00 7.01 18.73
CA SER A 107 12.75 5.93 19.70
C SER A 107 13.98 5.09 20.03
N TYR A 108 15.08 5.23 19.28
CA TYR A 108 16.40 4.69 19.58
C TYR A 108 16.85 4.99 21.02
N PHE A 109 16.57 6.19 21.54
CA PHE A 109 17.07 6.64 22.83
C PHE A 109 16.42 5.97 24.04
N TRP A 110 15.24 5.37 23.88
CA TRP A 110 14.54 4.62 24.93
C TRP A 110 14.25 3.17 24.55
N SER A 111 14.77 2.74 23.42
CA SER A 111 14.56 1.40 22.91
C SER A 111 15.16 0.33 23.80
N ILE A 112 14.44 -0.78 23.99
CA ILE A 112 14.98 -1.97 24.67
C ILE A 112 16.11 -2.64 23.86
N GLU A 113 16.12 -2.47 22.52
CA GLU A 113 17.15 -2.95 21.61
C GLU A 113 17.56 -1.86 20.60
N PRO A 114 18.43 -0.89 20.99
CA PRO A 114 18.78 0.25 20.15
C PRO A 114 19.32 -0.12 18.77
N SER A 115 20.11 -1.19 18.67
CA SER A 115 20.69 -1.67 17.41
C SER A 115 19.61 -2.14 16.41
N VAL A 116 18.56 -2.79 16.90
CA VAL A 116 17.40 -3.22 16.09
C VAL A 116 16.60 -2.01 15.66
N THR A 117 16.31 -1.10 16.59
CA THR A 117 15.58 0.15 16.28
C THR A 117 16.29 0.96 15.21
N MET A 118 17.61 1.16 15.33
CA MET A 118 18.38 1.91 14.33
C MET A 118 18.27 1.27 12.95
N ARG A 119 18.50 -0.02 12.83
CA ARG A 119 18.42 -0.75 11.57
C ARG A 119 17.02 -0.68 10.95
N ARG A 120 15.97 -0.90 11.74
CA ARG A 120 14.57 -0.87 11.27
C ARG A 120 14.11 0.55 10.92
N SER A 121 14.58 1.56 11.65
CA SER A 121 14.31 2.97 11.33
C SER A 121 14.95 3.40 10.02
N VAL A 122 16.18 2.96 9.73
CA VAL A 122 16.82 3.19 8.41
C VAL A 122 16.00 2.50 7.30
N ALA A 123 15.54 1.27 7.52
CA ALA A 123 14.70 0.56 6.58
C ALA A 123 13.36 1.28 6.35
N LEU A 124 12.71 1.82 7.40
CA LEU A 124 11.51 2.64 7.30
C LEU A 124 11.76 3.94 6.53
N LEU A 125 12.90 4.59 6.78
CA LEU A 125 13.30 5.79 6.04
C LEU A 125 13.44 5.48 4.54
N MET A 126 14.10 4.38 4.17
CA MET A 126 14.24 3.97 2.76
C MET A 126 12.89 3.63 2.14
N THR A 127 12.03 2.91 2.86
CA THR A 127 10.67 2.58 2.43
C THR A 127 9.84 3.85 2.18
N THR A 128 9.90 4.79 3.10
CA THR A 128 9.20 6.09 2.99
C THR A 128 9.76 6.93 1.85
N THR A 129 11.09 6.96 1.70
CA THR A 129 11.77 7.67 0.60
C THR A 129 11.31 7.13 -0.76
N PHE A 130 11.14 5.81 -0.90
CA PHE A 130 10.59 5.24 -2.14
C PHE A 130 9.16 5.70 -2.39
N GLY A 131 8.29 5.74 -1.38
CA GLY A 131 6.95 6.29 -1.50
C GLY A 131 6.92 7.76 -1.91
N LEU A 132 7.77 8.60 -1.29
CA LEU A 132 7.94 10.01 -1.65
C LEU A 132 8.50 10.18 -3.07
N PHE A 133 9.45 9.33 -3.49
CA PHE A 133 9.97 9.30 -4.86
C PHE A 133 8.85 9.00 -5.88
N LEU A 134 8.03 7.99 -5.64
CA LEU A 134 6.89 7.67 -6.50
C LEU A 134 5.93 8.84 -6.62
N ALA A 135 5.65 9.53 -5.51
CA ALA A 135 4.81 10.73 -5.50
C ALA A 135 5.41 11.90 -6.31
N ALA A 136 6.72 12.14 -6.16
CA ALA A 136 7.43 13.24 -6.79
C ALA A 136 7.66 13.03 -8.30
N ARG A 137 7.80 11.77 -8.73
CA ARG A 137 8.21 11.41 -10.10
C ARG A 137 7.04 11.19 -11.05
N TYR A 138 5.99 10.52 -10.59
CA TYR A 138 4.92 10.04 -11.46
C TYR A 138 3.62 10.85 -11.27
N ASP A 139 2.88 11.08 -12.35
CA ASP A 139 1.49 11.53 -12.25
C ASP A 139 0.57 10.41 -11.72
N TRP A 140 -0.71 10.72 -11.45
CA TRP A 140 -1.65 9.73 -10.93
C TRP A 140 -1.86 8.54 -11.87
N ASN A 141 -1.99 8.80 -13.16
CA ASN A 141 -2.21 7.76 -14.14
C ASN A 141 -0.97 6.85 -14.27
N GLU A 142 0.21 7.46 -14.34
CA GLU A 142 1.47 6.73 -14.41
C GLU A 142 1.70 5.86 -13.16
N LEU A 143 1.46 6.40 -11.97
CA LEU A 143 1.60 5.68 -10.70
C LEU A 143 0.65 4.49 -10.65
N ILE A 144 -0.65 4.69 -10.90
CA ILE A 144 -1.65 3.64 -10.81
C ILE A 144 -1.41 2.55 -11.86
N GLN A 145 -1.05 2.91 -13.10
CA GLN A 145 -0.72 1.92 -14.14
C GLN A 145 0.49 1.06 -13.76
N ARG A 146 1.52 1.63 -13.11
CA ARG A 146 2.71 0.86 -12.66
C ARG A 146 2.38 -0.06 -11.50
N LEU A 147 1.63 0.43 -10.51
CA LEU A 147 1.16 -0.40 -9.40
C LEU A 147 0.27 -1.54 -9.90
N ALA A 148 -0.69 -1.24 -10.79
CA ALA A 148 -1.55 -2.24 -11.39
C ALA A 148 -0.74 -3.30 -12.16
N LEU A 149 0.25 -2.89 -12.96
CA LEU A 149 1.12 -3.82 -13.69
C LEU A 149 1.90 -4.74 -12.74
N ALA A 150 2.50 -4.19 -11.69
CA ALA A 150 3.23 -4.99 -10.70
C ALA A 150 2.31 -6.01 -10.02
N TYR A 151 1.12 -5.59 -9.61
CA TYR A 151 0.14 -6.50 -9.02
C TYR A 151 -0.44 -7.51 -10.02
N ALA A 152 -0.53 -7.19 -11.32
CA ALA A 152 -0.88 -8.16 -12.36
C ALA A 152 0.19 -9.27 -12.45
N ILE A 153 1.47 -8.90 -12.43
CA ILE A 153 2.57 -9.86 -12.42
C ILE A 153 2.49 -10.75 -11.17
N LEU A 154 2.29 -10.16 -9.98
CA LEU A 154 2.15 -10.90 -8.73
C LEU A 154 0.93 -11.84 -8.74
N ALA A 155 -0.19 -11.41 -9.32
CA ALA A 155 -1.39 -12.24 -9.44
C ALA A 155 -1.14 -13.46 -10.36
N LEU A 156 -0.53 -13.25 -11.53
CA LEU A 156 -0.19 -14.33 -12.45
C LEU A 156 0.84 -15.30 -11.87
N LEU A 157 1.88 -14.78 -11.22
CA LEU A 157 2.88 -15.58 -10.51
C LEU A 157 2.21 -16.42 -9.41
N SER A 158 1.34 -15.82 -8.62
CA SER A 158 0.64 -16.50 -7.54
C SER A 158 -0.32 -17.57 -8.04
N ALA A 159 -1.03 -17.31 -9.13
CA ALA A 159 -1.88 -18.31 -9.78
C ALA A 159 -1.03 -19.48 -10.31
N PHE A 160 0.09 -19.19 -10.96
CA PHE A 160 1.03 -20.22 -11.43
C PHE A 160 1.54 -21.08 -10.27
N LEU A 161 2.02 -20.47 -9.18
CA LEU A 161 2.53 -21.21 -8.02
C LEU A 161 1.44 -22.09 -7.39
N ALA A 162 0.24 -21.57 -7.22
CA ALA A 162 -0.84 -22.32 -6.59
C ALA A 162 -1.35 -23.49 -7.47
N LEU A 163 -1.24 -23.40 -8.78
CA LEU A 163 -1.67 -24.44 -9.72
C LEU A 163 -0.55 -25.43 -10.05
N ALA A 164 0.65 -24.94 -10.39
CA ALA A 164 1.76 -25.77 -10.86
C ALA A 164 2.66 -26.26 -9.72
N MET A 165 2.75 -25.53 -8.61
CA MET A 165 3.59 -25.83 -7.45
C MET A 165 2.80 -25.68 -6.14
N PRO A 166 1.79 -26.55 -5.88
CA PRO A 166 0.86 -26.41 -4.74
C PRO A 166 1.56 -26.37 -3.37
N GLU A 167 2.69 -27.01 -3.21
CA GLU A 167 3.50 -26.98 -1.98
C GLU A 167 4.00 -25.58 -1.64
N LEU A 168 4.30 -24.76 -2.66
CA LEU A 168 4.73 -23.39 -2.49
C LEU A 168 3.55 -22.40 -2.50
N GLY A 169 2.54 -22.63 -3.34
CA GLY A 169 1.45 -21.70 -3.58
C GLY A 169 0.24 -21.86 -2.66
N ARG A 170 0.17 -22.95 -1.85
CA ARG A 170 -0.93 -23.22 -0.93
C ARG A 170 -0.43 -23.42 0.48
N MET A 171 -1.31 -23.17 1.46
CA MET A 171 -1.04 -23.47 2.88
C MET A 171 -1.02 -24.97 3.11
N GLN A 172 0.00 -25.48 3.82
CA GLN A 172 0.18 -26.90 4.05
C GLN A 172 -0.28 -27.34 5.45
N GLN A 173 -0.05 -26.54 6.47
CA GLN A 173 -0.33 -26.90 7.87
C GLN A 173 -1.60 -26.23 8.37
N ILE A 174 -1.53 -24.94 8.66
CA ILE A 174 -2.67 -24.14 9.12
C ILE A 174 -3.50 -23.71 7.91
N HIS A 175 -4.82 -23.94 7.92
CA HIS A 175 -5.73 -23.65 6.80
C HIS A 175 -5.38 -24.41 5.51
N GLN A 176 -5.12 -25.70 5.63
CA GLN A 176 -4.71 -26.57 4.53
C GLN A 176 -5.53 -26.36 3.25
N GLY A 177 -4.83 -26.24 2.12
CA GLY A 177 -5.41 -26.03 0.80
C GLY A 177 -5.77 -24.58 0.45
N ALA A 178 -5.83 -23.66 1.41
CA ALA A 178 -6.02 -22.24 1.11
C ALA A 178 -4.84 -21.68 0.30
N TRP A 179 -5.13 -20.86 -0.71
CA TRP A 179 -4.07 -20.29 -1.54
C TRP A 179 -3.34 -19.17 -0.81
N ARG A 180 -2.02 -19.19 -0.86
CA ARG A 180 -1.12 -18.14 -0.35
C ARG A 180 -0.32 -17.46 -1.47
N GLY A 181 -0.36 -18.03 -2.69
CA GLY A 181 0.37 -17.52 -3.83
C GLY A 181 1.86 -17.42 -3.56
N ALA A 182 2.43 -16.26 -3.85
CA ALA A 182 3.84 -15.97 -3.59
C ALA A 182 4.11 -15.42 -2.17
N TRP A 183 3.12 -15.27 -1.30
CA TRP A 183 3.28 -14.82 0.09
C TRP A 183 3.38 -16.00 1.07
N LEU A 184 3.83 -15.69 2.29
CA LEU A 184 3.91 -16.69 3.36
C LEU A 184 2.53 -17.11 3.86
N GLU A 185 1.58 -16.16 3.90
CA GLU A 185 0.27 -16.35 4.52
C GLU A 185 -0.87 -15.99 3.56
N LYS A 186 -1.97 -16.73 3.70
CA LYS A 186 -3.20 -16.52 2.92
C LYS A 186 -3.84 -15.13 3.09
N ASN A 187 -3.70 -14.54 4.29
CA ASN A 187 -4.30 -13.22 4.57
C ASN A 187 -3.55 -12.12 3.83
N SER A 188 -2.22 -12.08 3.93
CA SER A 188 -1.37 -11.12 3.21
C SER A 188 -1.55 -11.25 1.70
N PHE A 189 -1.61 -12.48 1.19
CA PHE A 189 -1.94 -12.76 -0.22
C PHE A 189 -3.32 -12.23 -0.61
N GLY A 190 -4.36 -12.61 0.13
CA GLY A 190 -5.73 -12.23 -0.16
C GLY A 190 -5.94 -10.71 -0.14
N LEU A 191 -5.39 -10.01 0.88
CA LEU A 191 -5.45 -8.55 0.99
C LEU A 191 -4.64 -7.86 -0.13
N GLY A 192 -3.50 -8.45 -0.53
CA GLY A 192 -2.75 -8.03 -1.71
C GLY A 192 -3.60 -8.12 -2.99
N MET A 193 -4.33 -9.22 -3.18
CA MET A 193 -5.21 -9.41 -4.34
C MET A 193 -6.46 -8.51 -4.29
N ALA A 194 -7.01 -8.21 -3.12
CA ALA A 194 -8.08 -7.23 -2.96
C ALA A 194 -7.63 -5.80 -3.34
N LYS A 195 -6.38 -5.43 -2.98
CA LYS A 195 -5.75 -4.18 -3.41
C LYS A 195 -5.50 -4.18 -4.92
N ALA A 196 -5.04 -5.30 -5.47
CA ALA A 196 -4.85 -5.50 -6.90
C ALA A 196 -6.15 -5.29 -7.67
N LEU A 197 -7.26 -5.85 -7.20
CA LEU A 197 -8.58 -5.66 -7.81
C LEU A 197 -8.93 -4.17 -7.93
N LEU A 198 -8.79 -3.40 -6.83
CA LEU A 198 -9.05 -1.96 -6.86
C LEU A 198 -8.13 -1.24 -7.86
N LEU A 199 -6.83 -1.60 -7.90
CA LEU A 199 -5.88 -1.03 -8.85
C LEU A 199 -6.26 -1.33 -10.31
N MET A 200 -6.71 -2.57 -10.63
CA MET A 200 -7.17 -2.93 -11.97
C MET A 200 -8.39 -2.10 -12.39
N MET A 201 -9.35 -1.93 -11.47
CA MET A 201 -10.55 -1.12 -11.71
C MET A 201 -10.18 0.35 -11.97
N CYS A 202 -9.27 0.92 -11.18
CA CYS A 202 -8.79 2.29 -11.36
C CYS A 202 -7.98 2.44 -12.66
N ALA A 203 -7.10 1.49 -12.98
CA ALA A 203 -6.31 1.49 -14.20
C ALA A 203 -7.21 1.39 -15.45
N PHE A 204 -8.25 0.56 -15.41
CA PHE A 204 -9.29 0.51 -16.45
C PHE A 204 -10.02 1.86 -16.58
N ALA A 205 -10.46 2.44 -15.47
CA ALA A 205 -11.19 3.71 -15.49
C ALA A 205 -10.35 4.86 -16.09
N MET A 206 -9.02 4.84 -15.86
CA MET A 206 -8.08 5.82 -16.41
C MET A 206 -7.75 5.60 -17.89
N LYS A 207 -7.65 4.34 -18.32
CA LYS A 207 -7.34 3.96 -19.71
C LYS A 207 -8.30 2.89 -20.23
N PRO A 208 -9.55 3.25 -20.55
CA PRO A 208 -10.56 2.28 -21.01
C PRO A 208 -10.14 1.51 -22.28
N ALA A 209 -9.32 2.11 -23.15
CA ALA A 209 -8.79 1.44 -24.34
C ALA A 209 -7.95 0.19 -24.01
N ARG A 210 -7.44 0.05 -22.78
CA ARG A 210 -6.73 -1.14 -22.29
C ARG A 210 -7.63 -2.07 -21.48
N GLY A 211 -8.94 -1.92 -21.58
CA GLY A 211 -9.91 -2.73 -20.84
C GLY A 211 -9.78 -4.23 -21.14
N TRP A 212 -9.38 -4.61 -22.34
CA TRP A 212 -9.10 -5.99 -22.72
C TRP A 212 -8.05 -6.67 -21.82
N PHE A 213 -7.16 -5.89 -21.20
CA PHE A 213 -6.15 -6.40 -20.25
C PHE A 213 -6.60 -6.23 -18.79
N TRP A 214 -7.06 -5.03 -18.39
CA TRP A 214 -7.35 -4.73 -16.99
C TRP A 214 -8.59 -5.46 -16.46
N VAL A 215 -9.62 -5.70 -17.29
CA VAL A 215 -10.83 -6.40 -16.85
C VAL A 215 -10.57 -7.88 -16.55
N PRO A 216 -9.93 -8.68 -17.44
CA PRO A 216 -9.57 -10.05 -17.10
C PRO A 216 -8.63 -10.14 -15.90
N MET A 217 -7.64 -9.22 -15.77
CA MET A 217 -6.78 -9.21 -14.59
C MET A 217 -7.55 -8.93 -13.31
N GLY A 218 -8.52 -8.02 -13.33
CA GLY A 218 -9.41 -7.79 -12.20
C GLY A 218 -10.23 -9.03 -11.82
N MET A 219 -10.76 -9.77 -12.81
CA MET A 219 -11.46 -11.02 -12.55
C MET A 219 -10.55 -12.10 -11.95
N ILE A 220 -9.32 -12.22 -12.45
CA ILE A 220 -8.30 -13.11 -11.87
C ILE A 220 -8.03 -12.72 -10.42
N CYS A 221 -7.76 -11.44 -10.13
CA CYS A 221 -7.53 -10.96 -8.77
C CYS A 221 -8.70 -11.28 -7.84
N PHE A 222 -9.93 -11.09 -8.28
CA PHE A 222 -11.12 -11.44 -7.50
C PHE A 222 -11.21 -12.95 -7.24
N GLY A 223 -10.97 -13.79 -8.26
CA GLY A 223 -10.90 -15.24 -8.11
C GLY A 223 -9.81 -15.66 -7.08
N LEU A 224 -8.64 -15.01 -7.12
CA LEU A 224 -7.55 -15.25 -6.17
C LEU A 224 -7.91 -14.82 -4.73
N VAL A 225 -8.71 -13.75 -4.56
CA VAL A 225 -9.27 -13.40 -3.24
C VAL A 225 -10.14 -14.53 -2.71
N LEU A 226 -11.01 -15.11 -3.53
CA LEU A 226 -11.87 -16.23 -3.13
C LEU A 226 -11.03 -17.47 -2.74
N MET A 227 -10.01 -17.80 -3.53
CA MET A 227 -9.12 -18.95 -3.28
C MET A 227 -8.28 -18.76 -2.01
N SER A 228 -8.00 -17.53 -1.57
CA SER A 228 -7.30 -17.26 -0.31
C SER A 228 -8.11 -17.67 0.93
N THR A 229 -9.43 -17.84 0.80
CA THR A 229 -10.36 -18.09 1.94
C THR A 229 -10.24 -17.07 3.07
N SER A 230 -9.65 -15.89 2.82
CA SER A 230 -9.49 -14.82 3.81
C SER A 230 -10.75 -13.95 3.87
N LYS A 231 -11.44 -13.96 5.02
CA LYS A 231 -12.64 -13.11 5.22
C LYS A 231 -12.33 -11.62 5.15
N ALA A 232 -11.18 -11.20 5.69
CA ALA A 232 -10.72 -9.81 5.62
C ALA A 232 -10.45 -9.37 4.17
N ALA A 233 -9.85 -10.25 3.36
CA ALA A 233 -9.62 -9.98 1.95
C ALA A 233 -10.93 -9.88 1.17
N LEU A 234 -11.87 -10.78 1.43
CA LEU A 234 -13.21 -10.74 0.80
C LEU A 234 -13.95 -9.45 1.15
N LEU A 235 -13.92 -9.03 2.42
CA LEU A 235 -14.52 -7.76 2.85
C LEU A 235 -13.86 -6.57 2.14
N SER A 236 -12.53 -6.56 2.06
CA SER A 236 -11.76 -5.51 1.36
C SER A 236 -12.04 -5.47 -0.14
N ALA A 237 -12.19 -6.63 -0.80
CA ALA A 237 -12.55 -6.73 -2.21
C ALA A 237 -14.00 -6.28 -2.46
N SER A 238 -14.93 -6.68 -1.59
CA SER A 238 -16.34 -6.24 -1.67
C SER A 238 -16.45 -4.73 -1.49
N PHE A 239 -15.70 -4.15 -0.54
CA PHE A 239 -15.60 -2.70 -0.38
C PHE A 239 -15.09 -2.02 -1.66
N ALA A 240 -14.03 -2.56 -2.28
CA ALA A 240 -13.48 -2.02 -3.51
C ALA A 240 -14.51 -2.01 -4.65
N LEU A 241 -15.24 -3.11 -4.84
CA LEU A 241 -16.29 -3.23 -5.85
C LEU A 241 -17.45 -2.27 -5.59
N VAL A 242 -18.06 -2.37 -4.41
CA VAL A 242 -19.22 -1.53 -4.04
C VAL A 242 -18.84 -0.05 -4.05
N GLY A 243 -17.71 0.30 -3.45
CA GLY A 243 -17.22 1.68 -3.39
C GLY A 243 -16.92 2.26 -4.77
N PHE A 244 -16.34 1.48 -5.67
CA PHE A 244 -16.06 1.94 -7.03
C PHE A 244 -17.36 2.28 -7.78
N PHE A 245 -18.37 1.39 -7.74
CA PHE A 245 -19.66 1.65 -8.36
C PHE A 245 -20.41 2.77 -7.64
N ALA A 246 -20.35 2.85 -6.32
CA ALA A 246 -20.97 3.93 -5.56
C ALA A 246 -20.41 5.31 -5.95
N ILE A 247 -19.07 5.46 -6.06
CA ILE A 247 -18.45 6.70 -6.54
C ILE A 247 -18.89 6.99 -7.98
N ARG A 248 -19.00 5.97 -8.85
CA ARG A 248 -19.47 6.15 -10.22
C ARG A 248 -20.88 6.68 -10.26
N VAL A 249 -21.80 6.11 -9.48
CA VAL A 249 -23.20 6.58 -9.35
C VAL A 249 -23.24 7.99 -8.77
N PHE A 250 -22.51 8.23 -7.68
CA PHE A 250 -22.41 9.54 -7.05
C PHE A 250 -21.98 10.65 -8.04
N ARG A 251 -21.02 10.33 -8.91
CA ARG A 251 -20.51 11.27 -9.92
C ARG A 251 -21.45 11.45 -11.10
N ARG A 252 -22.13 10.37 -11.53
CA ARG A 252 -22.98 10.37 -12.72
C ARG A 252 -24.36 10.97 -12.47
N PHE A 253 -24.91 10.76 -11.26
CA PHE A 253 -26.28 11.12 -10.91
C PHE A 253 -26.30 12.03 -9.68
N PRO A 254 -26.24 13.37 -9.86
CA PRO A 254 -26.22 14.31 -8.73
C PRO A 254 -27.42 14.16 -7.78
N VAL A 255 -28.59 13.80 -8.30
CA VAL A 255 -29.82 13.57 -7.52
C VAL A 255 -29.66 12.42 -6.53
N LEU A 256 -28.85 11.41 -6.84
CA LEU A 256 -28.62 10.26 -5.98
C LEU A 256 -27.56 10.50 -4.89
N ARG A 257 -26.88 11.66 -4.86
CA ARG A 257 -25.82 11.95 -3.90
C ARG A 257 -26.35 11.96 -2.47
N VAL A 258 -27.46 12.63 -2.26
CA VAL A 258 -28.08 12.76 -0.92
C VAL A 258 -28.57 11.39 -0.41
N PRO A 259 -29.42 10.64 -1.15
CA PRO A 259 -29.86 9.32 -0.68
C PRO A 259 -28.70 8.34 -0.50
N LEU A 260 -27.68 8.35 -1.37
CA LEU A 260 -26.50 7.51 -1.21
C LEU A 260 -25.70 7.84 0.06
N MET A 261 -25.51 9.13 0.37
CA MET A 261 -24.86 9.57 1.62
C MET A 261 -25.66 9.10 2.83
N TYR A 262 -26.98 9.27 2.84
CA TYR A 262 -27.84 8.78 3.93
C TYR A 262 -27.73 7.26 4.08
N THR A 263 -27.75 6.51 2.98
CA THR A 263 -27.60 5.04 3.00
C THR A 263 -26.25 4.65 3.63
N ILE A 264 -25.15 5.31 3.24
CA ILE A 264 -23.83 5.06 3.82
C ILE A 264 -23.80 5.36 5.31
N VAL A 265 -24.32 6.53 5.73
CA VAL A 265 -24.35 6.93 7.14
C VAL A 265 -25.21 5.95 7.96
N ILE A 266 -26.39 5.61 7.49
CA ILE A 266 -27.27 4.64 8.16
C ILE A 266 -26.60 3.27 8.25
N SER A 267 -25.98 2.79 7.17
CA SER A 267 -25.28 1.50 7.18
C SER A 267 -24.12 1.47 8.17
N ILE A 268 -23.29 2.52 8.19
CA ILE A 268 -22.19 2.65 9.16
C ILE A 268 -22.75 2.70 10.58
N SER A 269 -23.77 3.50 10.83
CA SER A 269 -24.40 3.64 12.16
C SER A 269 -25.02 2.31 12.62
N THR A 270 -25.72 1.61 11.72
CA THR A 270 -26.30 0.29 12.01
C THR A 270 -25.24 -0.74 12.32
N ILE A 271 -24.16 -0.83 11.50
CA ILE A 271 -23.04 -1.75 11.75
C ILE A 271 -22.37 -1.41 13.09
N THR A 272 -22.12 -0.14 13.37
CA THR A 272 -21.54 0.31 14.63
C THR A 272 -22.44 -0.04 15.82
N PHE A 273 -23.74 0.19 15.71
CA PHE A 273 -24.73 -0.19 16.72
C PHE A 273 -24.73 -1.70 16.99
N LEU A 274 -24.77 -2.51 15.92
CA LEU A 274 -24.74 -3.98 16.05
C LEU A 274 -23.43 -4.47 16.68
N LEU A 275 -22.29 -3.86 16.33
CA LEU A 275 -20.99 -4.18 16.93
C LEU A 275 -20.90 -3.81 18.40
N ILE A 276 -21.57 -2.76 18.85
CA ILE A 276 -21.54 -2.32 20.25
C ILE A 276 -22.56 -3.09 21.11
N PHE A 277 -23.77 -3.28 20.58
CA PHE A 277 -24.92 -3.72 21.41
C PHE A 277 -25.38 -5.18 21.12
N GLN A 278 -25.03 -5.74 19.96
CA GLN A 278 -25.47 -7.09 19.56
C GLN A 278 -24.32 -7.93 18.97
N THR A 279 -23.17 -7.86 19.61
CA THR A 279 -21.96 -8.60 19.20
C THR A 279 -22.22 -10.09 19.03
N ASP A 280 -22.96 -10.73 19.97
CA ASP A 280 -23.19 -12.17 19.96
C ASP A 280 -24.05 -12.60 18.76
N ALA A 281 -25.14 -11.89 18.48
CA ALA A 281 -26.00 -12.16 17.33
C ALA A 281 -25.29 -11.94 15.98
N MET A 282 -24.37 -10.98 15.88
CA MET A 282 -23.57 -10.75 14.68
C MET A 282 -22.54 -11.86 14.44
N PHE A 283 -21.89 -12.36 15.51
CA PHE A 283 -20.91 -13.42 15.37
C PHE A 283 -21.57 -14.76 15.00
N GLU A 284 -22.76 -15.06 15.53
CA GLU A 284 -23.59 -16.18 15.10
C GLU A 284 -23.97 -16.12 13.62
N LEU A 285 -24.45 -14.95 13.15
CA LEU A 285 -24.81 -14.72 11.73
C LEU A 285 -23.61 -14.90 10.77
N ILE A 286 -22.41 -14.58 11.21
CA ILE A 286 -21.17 -14.71 10.42
C ILE A 286 -20.53 -16.11 10.58
N GLY A 287 -21.14 -16.99 11.43
CA GLY A 287 -20.64 -18.35 11.70
C GLY A 287 -19.28 -18.32 12.39
N LYS A 288 -19.07 -17.40 13.32
CA LYS A 288 -17.84 -17.29 14.13
C LYS A 288 -18.16 -17.37 15.61
N GLU A 289 -17.34 -18.10 16.32
CA GLU A 289 -17.22 -17.95 17.76
C GLU A 289 -16.73 -16.53 18.13
N ARG A 290 -16.99 -16.10 19.37
CA ARG A 290 -16.66 -14.78 19.94
C ARG A 290 -15.21 -14.33 19.75
N THR A 291 -14.30 -15.25 19.51
CA THR A 291 -12.88 -14.98 19.26
C THR A 291 -12.66 -14.71 17.78
N LEU A 292 -12.43 -13.48 17.41
CA LEU A 292 -11.94 -13.06 16.08
C LEU A 292 -10.65 -13.83 15.71
N THR A 293 -10.74 -15.16 15.49
CA THR A 293 -9.59 -16.02 15.11
C THR A 293 -8.36 -15.86 16.03
N GLY A 294 -8.54 -15.84 17.38
CA GLY A 294 -7.45 -15.64 18.35
C GLY A 294 -6.93 -14.21 18.47
N ARG A 295 -7.37 -13.27 17.63
CA ARG A 295 -6.86 -11.88 17.67
C ARG A 295 -7.28 -11.12 18.93
N THR A 296 -8.48 -11.39 19.44
CA THR A 296 -8.96 -10.80 20.70
C THR A 296 -8.06 -11.19 21.86
N ASP A 297 -7.62 -12.45 21.90
CA ASP A 297 -6.74 -12.98 22.95
C ASP A 297 -5.35 -12.36 22.84
N ILE A 298 -4.83 -12.20 21.60
CA ILE A 298 -3.59 -11.45 21.35
C ILE A 298 -3.71 -10.02 21.90
N TRP A 299 -4.77 -9.30 21.53
CA TRP A 299 -4.92 -7.89 21.94
C TRP A 299 -5.13 -7.75 23.45
N ASN A 300 -5.87 -8.65 24.10
CA ASN A 300 -6.04 -8.66 25.55
C ASN A 300 -4.68 -8.84 26.27
N SER A 301 -3.84 -9.75 25.78
CA SER A 301 -2.49 -9.94 26.30
C SER A 301 -1.59 -8.72 26.07
N LEU A 302 -1.75 -8.01 24.94
CA LEU A 302 -0.97 -6.82 24.61
C LEU A 302 -1.38 -5.56 25.41
N VAL A 303 -2.60 -5.51 25.96
CA VAL A 303 -3.05 -4.37 26.78
C VAL A 303 -2.14 -4.16 28.00
N LEU A 304 -1.64 -5.22 28.61
CA LEU A 304 -0.71 -5.12 29.75
C LEU A 304 0.61 -4.50 29.31
N ALA A 305 1.19 -4.98 28.22
CA ALA A 305 2.42 -4.43 27.67
C ALA A 305 2.26 -2.93 27.27
N ILE A 306 1.13 -2.55 26.68
CA ILE A 306 0.84 -1.15 26.36
C ILE A 306 0.79 -0.29 27.62
N LYS A 307 0.18 -0.78 28.72
CA LYS A 307 0.10 -0.05 29.98
C LYS A 307 1.45 0.19 30.66
N GLU A 308 2.44 -0.67 30.43
CA GLU A 308 3.82 -0.50 30.92
C GLU A 308 4.54 0.67 30.25
N HIS A 309 4.38 0.83 28.91
CA HIS A 309 5.03 1.86 28.11
C HIS A 309 4.03 2.63 27.21
N PRO A 310 3.01 3.32 27.77
CA PRO A 310 1.87 3.81 26.99
C PRO A 310 2.23 4.93 26.01
N TRP A 311 3.17 5.81 26.35
CA TRP A 311 3.48 7.01 25.55
C TRP A 311 4.59 6.82 24.52
N LEU A 312 5.65 6.06 24.87
CA LEU A 312 6.85 5.95 24.08
C LEU A 312 7.02 4.57 23.41
N GLY A 313 6.29 3.55 23.90
CA GLY A 313 6.45 2.15 23.46
C GLY A 313 7.81 1.57 23.87
N TYR A 314 8.17 0.44 23.26
CA TYR A 314 9.38 -0.33 23.57
C TYR A 314 10.59 0.01 22.69
N GLY A 315 10.42 0.94 21.74
CA GLY A 315 11.37 1.21 20.66
C GLY A 315 10.90 0.61 19.34
N TYR A 316 11.13 1.35 18.25
CA TYR A 316 10.57 0.98 16.95
C TYR A 316 11.00 -0.41 16.48
N GLY A 317 10.00 -1.30 16.38
CA GLY A 317 10.16 -2.65 15.88
C GLY A 317 10.81 -3.65 16.84
N THR A 318 11.04 -3.34 18.13
CA THR A 318 11.79 -4.23 19.05
C THR A 318 10.91 -5.19 19.84
N PHE A 319 9.62 -4.91 20.01
CA PHE A 319 8.74 -5.65 20.90
C PHE A 319 8.75 -7.19 20.67
N TRP A 320 8.79 -7.64 19.42
CA TRP A 320 8.74 -9.05 19.05
C TRP A 320 10.11 -9.71 18.87
N GLY A 321 11.21 -8.94 18.90
CA GLY A 321 12.53 -9.37 18.48
C GLY A 321 13.17 -10.42 19.40
N ASP A 322 13.15 -10.18 20.72
CA ASP A 322 13.73 -11.07 21.70
C ASP A 322 12.68 -12.10 22.18
N PRO A 323 12.95 -13.41 22.05
CA PRO A 323 12.08 -14.46 22.60
C PRO A 323 11.87 -14.37 24.11
N ASN A 324 12.84 -13.82 24.85
CA ASN A 324 12.79 -13.62 26.30
C ASN A 324 12.41 -12.17 26.70
N GLY A 325 12.11 -11.33 25.72
CA GLY A 325 11.73 -9.92 25.90
C GLY A 325 10.24 -9.76 26.27
N PRO A 326 9.71 -8.53 26.11
CA PRO A 326 8.34 -8.20 26.50
C PRO A 326 7.27 -9.08 25.84
N SER A 327 7.53 -9.61 24.63
CA SER A 327 6.62 -10.51 23.93
C SER A 327 6.56 -11.92 24.49
N TYR A 328 7.48 -12.29 25.41
CA TYR A 328 7.50 -13.64 26.03
C TYR A 328 6.16 -14.00 26.69
N TRP A 329 5.66 -13.11 27.55
CA TRP A 329 4.39 -13.36 28.25
C TRP A 329 3.19 -13.46 27.32
N VAL A 330 3.19 -12.70 26.23
CA VAL A 330 2.15 -12.77 25.18
C VAL A 330 2.18 -14.13 24.51
N ARG A 331 3.36 -14.60 24.09
CA ARG A 331 3.54 -15.92 23.46
C ARG A 331 3.23 -17.06 24.43
N PHE A 332 3.64 -16.92 25.68
CA PHE A 332 3.39 -17.90 26.73
C PHE A 332 1.90 -18.03 27.03
N SER A 333 1.16 -16.93 27.15
CA SER A 333 -0.28 -16.94 27.42
C SER A 333 -1.12 -17.48 26.27
N LEU A 334 -0.61 -17.41 25.04
CA LEU A 334 -1.31 -17.84 23.83
C LEU A 334 -0.87 -19.24 23.36
N GLU A 335 0.15 -19.83 23.98
CA GLU A 335 0.70 -21.15 23.64
C GLU A 335 1.20 -21.30 22.19
N TRP A 336 1.47 -20.18 21.50
CA TRP A 336 2.05 -20.19 20.15
C TRP A 336 2.90 -18.94 19.86
N GLY A 337 3.80 -19.08 18.86
CA GLY A 337 4.76 -18.04 18.49
C GLY A 337 4.16 -16.89 17.68
N VAL A 338 3.32 -16.05 18.30
CA VAL A 338 2.72 -14.87 17.66
C VAL A 338 3.79 -13.94 17.11
N PRO A 339 3.83 -13.66 15.80
CA PRO A 339 4.88 -12.83 15.19
C PRO A 339 4.59 -11.34 15.24
N THR A 340 3.32 -10.92 15.28
CA THR A 340 2.86 -9.52 15.24
C THR A 340 1.52 -9.35 15.93
N ALA A 341 1.11 -8.10 16.21
CA ALA A 341 -0.21 -7.81 16.76
C ALA A 341 -1.38 -8.07 15.78
N HIS A 342 -1.12 -8.33 14.51
CA HIS A 342 -2.13 -8.40 13.43
C HIS A 342 -3.09 -7.20 13.43
N ASN A 343 -2.57 -6.04 13.80
CA ASN A 343 -3.26 -4.75 13.82
C ASN A 343 -2.19 -3.64 13.80
N GLY A 344 -2.17 -2.85 12.74
CA GLY A 344 -1.15 -1.82 12.57
C GLY A 344 -1.18 -0.72 13.64
N TRP A 345 -2.35 -0.43 14.21
CA TRP A 345 -2.50 0.57 15.27
C TRP A 345 -1.90 0.08 16.58
N VAL A 346 -2.21 -1.15 16.98
CA VAL A 346 -1.65 -1.81 18.16
C VAL A 346 -0.14 -1.98 18.01
N GLU A 347 0.32 -2.43 16.84
CA GLU A 347 1.73 -2.60 16.52
C GLU A 347 2.51 -1.27 16.63
N THR A 348 1.93 -0.18 16.10
CA THR A 348 2.51 1.16 16.21
C THR A 348 2.58 1.63 17.65
N TRP A 349 1.53 1.31 18.45
CA TRP A 349 1.50 1.66 19.86
C TRP A 349 2.61 0.95 20.65
N LEU A 350 2.77 -0.35 20.47
CA LEU A 350 3.84 -1.13 21.10
C LEU A 350 5.22 -0.63 20.68
N SER A 351 5.41 -0.34 19.39
CA SER A 351 6.70 0.06 18.84
C SER A 351 7.15 1.45 19.23
N ALA A 352 6.26 2.45 19.11
CA ALA A 352 6.64 3.86 19.23
C ALA A 352 5.63 4.70 20.08
N GLY A 353 4.74 4.01 20.80
CA GLY A 353 3.83 4.58 21.80
C GLY A 353 2.63 5.33 21.24
N ALA A 354 1.81 5.85 22.16
CA ALA A 354 0.63 6.63 21.82
C ALA A 354 0.95 7.87 20.96
N ILE A 355 2.13 8.45 21.12
CA ILE A 355 2.55 9.61 20.34
C ILE A 355 2.61 9.26 18.85
N ALA A 356 3.20 8.11 18.48
CA ALA A 356 3.23 7.66 17.09
C ALA A 356 1.82 7.39 16.54
N VAL A 357 0.95 6.78 17.36
CA VAL A 357 -0.46 6.52 17.00
C VAL A 357 -1.20 7.83 16.72
N ILE A 358 -1.02 8.84 17.57
CA ILE A 358 -1.64 10.18 17.40
C ILE A 358 -1.10 10.85 16.13
N LEU A 359 0.22 10.89 15.94
CA LEU A 359 0.86 11.50 14.76
C LEU A 359 0.36 10.85 13.46
N PHE A 360 0.36 9.52 13.41
CA PHE A 360 -0.16 8.80 12.26
C PHE A 360 -1.68 9.00 12.11
N GLY A 361 -2.44 9.03 13.19
CA GLY A 361 -3.88 9.31 13.20
C GLY A 361 -4.20 10.66 12.55
N ILE A 362 -3.45 11.71 12.92
CA ILE A 362 -3.58 13.04 12.30
C ILE A 362 -3.24 12.98 10.81
N LEU A 363 -2.12 12.34 10.44
CA LEU A 363 -1.73 12.15 9.04
C LEU A 363 -2.83 11.46 8.25
N TYR A 364 -3.38 10.37 8.81
CA TYR A 364 -4.43 9.60 8.15
C TYR A 364 -5.73 10.39 7.98
N VAL A 365 -6.20 11.05 9.05
CA VAL A 365 -7.43 11.88 9.02
C VAL A 365 -7.29 13.02 8.02
N CYS A 366 -6.16 13.73 8.01
CA CYS A 366 -5.88 14.77 7.02
C CYS A 366 -5.87 14.20 5.59
N SER A 367 -5.23 13.04 5.38
CA SER A 367 -5.21 12.37 4.07
C SER A 367 -6.61 11.99 3.61
N LEU A 368 -7.43 11.42 4.50
CA LEU A 368 -8.82 11.06 4.20
C LEU A 368 -9.68 12.29 3.87
N PHE A 369 -9.52 13.36 4.65
CA PHE A 369 -10.25 14.60 4.41
C PHE A 369 -9.92 15.20 3.03
N LEU A 370 -8.63 15.27 2.68
CA LEU A 370 -8.19 15.72 1.36
C LEU A 370 -8.66 14.78 0.24
N ALA A 371 -8.68 13.47 0.48
CA ALA A 371 -9.20 12.49 -0.47
C ALA A 371 -10.69 12.71 -0.76
N LEU A 372 -11.48 12.93 0.28
CA LEU A 372 -12.92 13.20 0.17
C LEU A 372 -13.20 14.57 -0.51
N ASP A 373 -12.42 15.61 -0.20
CA ASP A 373 -12.53 16.91 -0.89
C ASP A 373 -12.29 16.75 -2.40
N ARG A 374 -11.32 15.95 -2.80
CA ARG A 374 -11.07 15.65 -4.22
C ARG A 374 -12.18 14.88 -4.93
N LEU A 375 -13.02 14.16 -4.19
CA LEU A 375 -14.17 13.47 -4.79
C LEU A 375 -15.10 14.42 -5.55
N TYR A 376 -15.23 15.65 -5.06
CA TYR A 376 -16.03 16.69 -5.69
C TYR A 376 -15.33 17.42 -6.83
N ARG A 377 -14.01 17.53 -6.80
CA ARG A 377 -13.23 18.43 -7.67
C ARG A 377 -12.44 17.71 -8.77
N GLY A 378 -12.18 16.43 -8.62
CA GLY A 378 -11.13 15.79 -9.38
C GLY A 378 -11.57 14.86 -10.49
N GLY A 379 -10.58 14.28 -11.14
CA GLY A 379 -10.69 13.37 -12.27
C GLY A 379 -10.97 11.92 -11.85
N VAL A 380 -10.59 11.01 -12.73
CA VAL A 380 -10.78 9.56 -12.55
C VAL A 380 -9.87 8.99 -11.45
N GLU A 381 -8.73 9.64 -11.20
CA GLU A 381 -7.81 9.29 -10.13
C GLU A 381 -8.45 9.24 -8.75
N ASN A 382 -9.55 9.96 -8.55
CA ASN A 382 -10.22 10.02 -7.25
C ASN A 382 -10.87 8.72 -6.81
N TYR A 383 -11.11 7.78 -7.74
CA TYR A 383 -11.49 6.41 -7.35
C TYR A 383 -10.39 5.79 -6.49
N TRP A 384 -9.13 5.87 -6.95
CA TRP A 384 -8.00 5.36 -6.17
C TRP A 384 -7.79 6.16 -4.89
N VAL A 385 -7.77 7.48 -4.99
CA VAL A 385 -7.44 8.37 -3.87
C VAL A 385 -8.37 8.12 -2.68
N VAL A 386 -9.67 8.02 -2.91
CA VAL A 386 -10.66 7.78 -1.84
C VAL A 386 -10.65 6.32 -1.39
N LEU A 387 -10.83 5.39 -2.35
CA LEU A 387 -10.99 3.98 -2.00
C LEU A 387 -9.68 3.36 -1.52
N GLY A 388 -8.54 3.75 -2.08
CA GLY A 388 -7.23 3.26 -1.64
C GLY A 388 -6.87 3.74 -0.24
N THR A 389 -7.22 4.98 0.12
CA THR A 389 -7.03 5.50 1.48
C THR A 389 -7.89 4.76 2.49
N ILE A 390 -9.18 4.52 2.20
CA ILE A 390 -10.07 3.76 3.08
C ILE A 390 -9.65 2.27 3.13
N GLN A 391 -9.28 1.69 2.00
CA GLN A 391 -8.79 0.29 1.96
C GLN A 391 -7.52 0.11 2.79
N PHE A 392 -6.62 1.09 2.81
CA PHE A 392 -5.44 1.06 3.66
C PHE A 392 -5.83 0.98 5.15
N LEU A 393 -6.84 1.76 5.60
CA LEU A 393 -7.35 1.66 6.96
C LEU A 393 -7.90 0.26 7.26
N MET A 394 -8.73 -0.29 6.35
CA MET A 394 -9.29 -1.63 6.53
C MET A 394 -8.19 -2.69 6.65
N ILE A 395 -7.15 -2.60 5.84
CA ILE A 395 -6.01 -3.51 5.89
C ILE A 395 -5.24 -3.31 7.19
N SER A 396 -5.01 -2.08 7.64
CA SER A 396 -4.28 -1.79 8.87
C SER A 396 -4.98 -2.26 10.14
N MET A 397 -6.30 -2.47 10.09
CA MET A 397 -7.05 -3.08 11.21
C MET A 397 -6.84 -4.59 11.32
N SER A 398 -6.31 -5.23 10.29
CA SER A 398 -6.11 -6.68 10.24
C SER A 398 -4.66 -7.11 10.04
N GLU A 399 -3.78 -6.19 9.66
CA GLU A 399 -2.36 -6.44 9.42
C GLU A 399 -1.50 -5.26 9.89
N SER A 400 -0.26 -5.55 10.27
CA SER A 400 0.70 -4.55 10.76
C SER A 400 1.35 -3.81 9.60
N THR A 401 0.64 -2.84 8.99
CA THR A 401 1.09 -2.09 7.79
C THR A 401 1.41 -0.62 8.06
N ILE A 402 1.06 -0.09 9.24
CA ILE A 402 1.31 1.31 9.60
C ILE A 402 2.77 1.47 9.99
N LEU A 403 3.46 2.46 9.40
CA LEU A 403 4.89 2.71 9.64
C LEU A 403 5.74 1.42 9.52
N GLN A 404 5.35 0.53 8.61
CA GLN A 404 6.01 -0.75 8.44
C GLN A 404 7.18 -0.63 7.45
N GLN A 405 8.39 -0.97 7.93
CA GLN A 405 9.56 -1.04 7.06
C GLN A 405 9.42 -2.18 6.04
N ASN A 406 9.95 -1.96 4.84
CA ASN A 406 9.99 -2.96 3.77
C ASN A 406 8.60 -3.48 3.33
N ASP A 407 7.57 -2.66 3.52
CA ASP A 407 6.18 -3.00 3.16
C ASP A 407 5.64 -2.12 2.03
N LEU A 408 5.08 -2.77 1.00
CA LEU A 408 4.51 -2.09 -0.16
C LEU A 408 3.24 -1.30 0.20
N SER A 409 2.48 -1.73 1.21
CA SER A 409 1.27 -1.02 1.62
C SER A 409 1.62 0.34 2.19
N TRP A 410 2.71 0.42 2.98
CA TRP A 410 3.25 1.68 3.49
C TRP A 410 3.77 2.56 2.34
N VAL A 411 4.54 2.01 1.39
CA VAL A 411 5.01 2.74 0.19
C VAL A 411 3.85 3.37 -0.57
N ILE A 412 2.78 2.61 -0.82
CA ILE A 412 1.61 3.06 -1.57
C ILE A 412 0.83 4.14 -0.78
N PHE A 413 0.68 3.96 0.54
CA PHE A 413 0.04 4.97 1.40
C PHE A 413 0.83 6.28 1.37
N VAL A 414 2.15 6.23 1.57
CA VAL A 414 3.03 7.41 1.50
C VAL A 414 2.94 8.08 0.14
N ALA A 415 3.01 7.31 -0.96
CA ALA A 415 2.90 7.87 -2.31
C ALA A 415 1.54 8.57 -2.53
N THR A 416 0.45 7.96 -2.05
CA THR A 416 -0.89 8.53 -2.16
C THR A 416 -1.05 9.78 -1.30
N ALA A 417 -0.67 9.72 -0.02
CA ALA A 417 -0.74 10.85 0.91
C ALA A 417 0.14 12.01 0.43
N ALA A 418 1.39 11.74 0.05
CA ALA A 418 2.32 12.77 -0.41
C ALA A 418 1.80 13.51 -1.65
N LYS A 419 1.17 12.82 -2.58
CA LYS A 419 0.52 13.47 -3.74
C LYS A 419 -0.72 14.28 -3.35
N LEU A 420 -1.43 13.90 -2.28
CA LEU A 420 -2.57 14.66 -1.78
C LEU A 420 -2.17 16.00 -1.19
N PHE A 421 -1.09 16.03 -0.41
CA PHE A 421 -0.59 17.25 0.24
C PHE A 421 0.28 18.11 -0.68
N SER A 422 0.83 17.54 -1.76
CA SER A 422 1.66 18.31 -2.71
C SER A 422 0.78 19.26 -3.50
N PHE A 423 0.90 20.55 -3.21
CA PHE A 423 0.28 21.60 -4.00
C PHE A 423 1.02 21.72 -5.35
N GLU A 424 0.42 21.23 -6.44
CA GLU A 424 0.79 21.70 -7.77
C GLU A 424 0.13 23.07 -7.99
N PRO A 425 0.91 24.17 -8.10
CA PRO A 425 0.35 25.54 -8.21
C PRO A 425 -0.57 25.78 -9.40
N GLY A 426 -0.65 24.86 -10.36
CA GLY A 426 -1.52 24.93 -11.54
C GLY A 426 -2.76 24.02 -11.48
N TYR A 427 -2.77 23.03 -10.61
CA TYR A 427 -3.86 22.03 -10.58
C TYR A 427 -5.20 22.64 -10.13
N TRP A 428 -5.17 23.58 -9.19
CA TRP A 428 -6.36 24.23 -8.64
C TRP A 428 -6.85 25.43 -9.46
N ARG A 429 -5.98 26.05 -10.27
CA ARG A 429 -6.27 27.30 -10.97
C ARG A 429 -6.85 27.13 -12.38
N ASN A 430 -6.61 25.99 -13.06
CA ASN A 430 -6.83 25.86 -14.49
C ASN A 430 -7.74 24.71 -14.95
N LYS A 431 -8.43 24.00 -14.06
CA LYS A 431 -9.58 23.20 -14.51
C LYS A 431 -10.85 23.96 -14.16
N PRO A 432 -11.49 24.61 -15.15
CA PRO A 432 -12.85 25.09 -14.95
C PRO A 432 -13.68 23.90 -14.51
N ILE A 433 -14.55 24.11 -13.53
CA ILE A 433 -15.65 23.18 -13.21
C ILE A 433 -16.36 22.99 -14.56
N ARG A 434 -16.02 21.93 -15.29
CA ARG A 434 -16.77 21.63 -16.50
C ARG A 434 -18.17 21.27 -16.01
N PRO A 435 -19.20 22.07 -16.30
CA PRO A 435 -20.56 21.63 -16.03
C PRO A 435 -20.73 20.34 -16.79
N TYR A 436 -21.26 19.32 -16.13
CA TYR A 436 -21.49 17.98 -16.67
C TYR A 436 -22.52 17.95 -17.83
N PHE A 437 -23.00 19.12 -18.25
CA PHE A 437 -23.89 19.32 -19.40
C PHE A 437 -23.19 20.27 -20.39
N GLN A 438 -22.43 19.73 -21.30
CA GLN A 438 -22.38 20.29 -22.64
C GLN A 438 -23.43 19.53 -23.47
N PRO A 439 -24.45 20.20 -23.98
CA PRO A 439 -25.30 19.59 -25.00
C PRO A 439 -24.41 19.17 -26.18
N PRO A 440 -24.75 18.06 -26.89
CA PRO A 440 -23.99 17.66 -28.06
C PRO A 440 -23.95 18.82 -29.04
N GLU A 441 -22.74 19.15 -29.56
CA GLU A 441 -22.59 20.13 -30.63
C GLU A 441 -23.51 19.71 -31.80
N PRO A 442 -24.26 20.65 -32.39
CA PRO A 442 -25.07 20.35 -33.55
C PRO A 442 -24.10 19.89 -34.67
N ARG A 443 -24.31 18.66 -35.15
CA ARG A 443 -23.64 18.15 -36.33
C ARG A 443 -24.06 19.02 -37.49
N GLY A 444 -23.18 19.86 -38.00
CA GLY A 444 -23.30 20.57 -39.27
C GLY A 444 -23.09 19.62 -40.43
#